data_cf63064b4ac847c8f1253a387ad44c27
#
_entry.id   cf63064b4ac847c8f1253a387ad44c27
#
_cell.length_a   1.000
_cell.length_b   1.000
_cell.length_c   1.000
_cell.angle_alpha   90.00
_cell.angle_beta   90.00
_cell.angle_gamma   90.00
#
_symmetry.space_group_name_H-M   'P 1'
#
loop_
_entity.id
_entity.type
_entity.pdbx_description
1 polymer ?
#
loop_
_entity_poly.entity_id
_entity_poly.type
_entity_poly.pdbx_seq_one_letter_code
_entity_poly.pdbx_strand_id
1 'polypeptide(L)'
;MNENPSKYFNNEIEYLERVLNSENWSSTGGTWCQILEEKFSEKFESKYAVAMNSGTSTLHAALEAVGVTAGDEVISPALTVIMDTTATIHANAVPVYADINPRTFNIDPDDIERKITDKTKAIIAVSLYGLL
;
A
#
# COMPACT_ATOMS: atom_id res chain seq x y z
N MET A 1 30.88 -1.15 -20.95
CA MET A 1 29.49 -0.66 -21.23
C MET A 1 28.68 -1.03 -20.00
N ASN A 2 28.27 -0.03 -19.21
CA ASN A 2 27.34 -0.28 -18.09
C ASN A 2 25.98 -0.55 -18.71
N GLU A 3 25.64 -1.80 -18.90
CA GLU A 3 24.25 -2.18 -19.13
C GLU A 3 23.49 -1.90 -17.83
N ASN A 4 22.80 -0.77 -17.77
CA ASN A 4 21.77 -0.59 -16.78
C ASN A 4 20.81 -1.78 -16.94
N PRO A 5 20.59 -2.60 -15.92
CA PRO A 5 19.64 -3.70 -16.04
C PRO A 5 18.32 -3.10 -16.51
N SER A 6 17.82 -3.63 -17.63
CA SER A 6 16.57 -3.16 -18.18
C SER A 6 15.50 -3.18 -17.08
N LYS A 7 14.84 -2.06 -16.88
CA LYS A 7 13.70 -1.96 -15.95
C LYS A 7 12.54 -2.85 -16.39
N TYR A 8 12.62 -3.37 -17.60
CA TYR A 8 11.60 -4.15 -18.29
C TYR A 8 12.15 -5.53 -18.65
N PHE A 9 11.27 -6.51 -18.70
CA PHE A 9 11.59 -7.91 -18.99
C PHE A 9 11.41 -8.27 -20.47
N ASN A 10 11.09 -7.28 -21.32
CA ASN A 10 10.85 -7.35 -22.78
C ASN A 10 9.59 -8.15 -23.20
N ASN A 11 8.70 -8.44 -22.29
CA ASN A 11 7.41 -9.09 -22.58
C ASN A 11 6.21 -8.17 -22.42
N GLU A 12 6.44 -6.88 -22.08
CA GLU A 12 5.39 -5.89 -21.82
C GLU A 12 4.53 -5.64 -23.07
N ILE A 13 5.18 -5.55 -24.23
CA ILE A 13 4.47 -5.32 -25.49
C ILE A 13 3.53 -6.51 -25.82
N GLU A 14 4.02 -7.73 -25.63
CA GLU A 14 3.19 -8.92 -25.83
C GLU A 14 1.95 -8.91 -24.92
N TYR A 15 2.13 -8.57 -23.64
CA TYR A 15 1.00 -8.47 -22.72
C TYR A 15 0.03 -7.35 -23.11
N LEU A 16 0.53 -6.19 -23.53
CA LEU A 16 -0.31 -5.09 -23.99
C LEU A 16 -1.11 -5.48 -25.23
N GLU A 17 -0.49 -6.12 -26.22
CA GLU A 17 -1.17 -6.62 -27.42
C GLU A 17 -2.27 -7.65 -27.06
N ARG A 18 -1.98 -8.56 -26.12
CA ARG A 18 -2.97 -9.53 -25.65
C ARG A 18 -4.17 -8.87 -24.96
N VAL A 19 -3.93 -7.82 -24.16
CA VAL A 19 -5.01 -7.04 -23.54
C VAL A 19 -5.85 -6.34 -24.61
N LEU A 20 -5.20 -5.63 -25.55
CA LEU A 20 -5.88 -4.88 -26.58
C LEU A 20 -6.70 -5.76 -27.53
N ASN A 21 -6.24 -6.98 -27.80
CA ASN A 21 -6.93 -7.95 -28.63
C ASN A 21 -7.95 -8.81 -27.86
N SER A 22 -8.10 -8.60 -26.53
CA SER A 22 -9.12 -9.30 -25.75
C SER A 22 -10.50 -8.66 -25.95
N GLU A 23 -11.56 -9.44 -25.77
CA GLU A 23 -12.94 -8.95 -25.93
C GLU A 23 -13.33 -7.91 -24.86
N ASN A 24 -12.68 -7.93 -23.70
CA ASN A 24 -13.00 -7.05 -22.58
C ASN A 24 -11.75 -6.64 -21.79
N TRP A 25 -11.44 -5.36 -21.82
CA TRP A 25 -10.29 -4.74 -21.12
C TRP A 25 -10.67 -4.14 -19.76
N SER A 26 -11.96 -4.15 -19.42
CA SER A 26 -12.45 -3.62 -18.15
C SER A 26 -11.90 -4.41 -16.96
N SER A 27 -11.55 -3.72 -15.90
CA SER A 27 -11.15 -4.36 -14.63
C SER A 27 -12.30 -5.18 -13.99
N THR A 28 -13.54 -4.83 -14.28
CA THR A 28 -14.72 -5.49 -13.69
C THR A 28 -15.30 -6.60 -14.57
N GLY A 29 -15.05 -6.57 -15.87
CA GLY A 29 -15.59 -7.57 -16.81
C GLY A 29 -14.52 -8.35 -17.57
N GLY A 30 -13.24 -7.94 -17.45
CA GLY A 30 -12.11 -8.63 -18.04
C GLY A 30 -11.44 -9.59 -17.07
N THR A 31 -10.56 -10.45 -17.58
CA THR A 31 -9.85 -11.45 -16.80
C THR A 31 -8.48 -11.02 -16.30
N TRP A 32 -7.95 -9.88 -16.76
CA TRP A 32 -6.57 -9.48 -16.49
C TRP A 32 -6.31 -9.10 -15.02
N CYS A 33 -7.27 -8.43 -14.37
CA CYS A 33 -7.17 -8.15 -12.92
C CYS A 33 -7.23 -9.46 -12.12
N GLN A 34 -8.11 -10.36 -12.46
CA GLN A 34 -8.20 -11.67 -11.81
C GLN A 34 -6.89 -12.46 -11.96
N ILE A 35 -6.30 -12.50 -13.16
CA ILE A 35 -5.01 -13.16 -13.41
C ILE A 35 -3.90 -12.53 -12.56
N LEU A 36 -3.90 -11.20 -12.42
CA LEU A 36 -2.94 -10.49 -11.56
C LEU A 36 -3.12 -10.89 -10.09
N GLU A 37 -4.34 -10.87 -9.59
CA GLU A 37 -4.68 -11.21 -8.21
C GLU A 37 -4.31 -12.66 -7.88
N GLU A 38 -4.61 -13.61 -8.76
CA GLU A 38 -4.24 -15.01 -8.63
C GLU A 38 -2.71 -15.19 -8.57
N LYS A 39 -1.98 -14.61 -9.53
CA LYS A 39 -0.52 -14.70 -9.57
C LYS A 39 0.16 -13.99 -8.40
N PHE A 40 -0.40 -12.89 -7.93
CA PHE A 40 0.11 -12.18 -6.76
C PHE A 40 -0.10 -13.00 -5.49
N SER A 41 -1.30 -13.54 -5.28
CA SER A 41 -1.60 -14.38 -4.12
C SER A 41 -0.73 -15.64 -4.10
N GLU A 42 -0.51 -16.28 -5.25
CA GLU A 42 0.38 -17.43 -5.40
C GLU A 42 1.84 -17.06 -5.05
N LYS A 43 2.35 -15.97 -5.63
CA LYS A 43 3.74 -15.55 -5.42
C LYS A 43 4.07 -15.17 -3.98
N PHE A 44 3.13 -14.53 -3.29
CA PHE A 44 3.31 -14.04 -1.91
C PHE A 44 2.67 -14.96 -0.85
N GLU A 45 2.21 -16.14 -1.27
CA GLU A 45 1.59 -17.14 -0.39
C GLU A 45 0.43 -16.56 0.44
N SER A 46 -0.27 -15.56 -0.13
CA SER A 46 -1.44 -14.96 0.50
C SER A 46 -2.71 -15.70 0.08
N LYS A 47 -3.70 -15.75 0.95
CA LYS A 47 -4.97 -16.41 0.63
C LYS A 47 -5.75 -15.66 -0.45
N TYR A 48 -5.65 -14.35 -0.47
CA TYR A 48 -6.33 -13.45 -1.38
C TYR A 48 -5.42 -12.30 -1.79
N ALA A 49 -5.67 -11.75 -2.96
CA ALA A 49 -5.12 -10.49 -3.42
C ALA A 49 -6.25 -9.69 -4.10
N VAL A 50 -6.19 -8.37 -3.99
CA VAL A 50 -7.15 -7.46 -4.62
C VAL A 50 -6.38 -6.35 -5.32
N ALA A 51 -6.57 -6.25 -6.63
CA ALA A 51 -5.97 -5.20 -7.44
C ALA A 51 -6.72 -3.87 -7.24
N MET A 52 -5.99 -2.80 -7.01
CA MET A 52 -6.54 -1.46 -6.83
C MET A 52 -5.86 -0.45 -7.76
N ASN A 53 -6.49 0.69 -7.94
CA ASN A 53 -6.00 1.72 -8.87
C ASN A 53 -4.82 2.53 -8.34
N SER A 54 -4.51 2.47 -7.04
CA SER A 54 -3.40 3.22 -6.43
C SER A 54 -3.01 2.65 -5.06
N GLY A 55 -1.78 2.94 -4.62
CA GLY A 55 -1.32 2.64 -3.25
C GLY A 55 -2.15 3.35 -2.17
N THR A 56 -2.64 4.55 -2.44
CA THR A 56 -3.55 5.26 -1.51
C THR A 56 -4.83 4.48 -1.29
N SER A 57 -5.42 3.93 -2.36
CA SER A 57 -6.62 3.10 -2.24
C SER A 57 -6.35 1.80 -1.50
N THR A 58 -5.16 1.20 -1.65
CA THR A 58 -4.80 -0.01 -0.88
C THR A 58 -4.66 0.29 0.60
N LEU A 59 -4.03 1.40 0.97
CA LEU A 59 -3.93 1.83 2.37
C LEU A 59 -5.32 2.11 2.98
N HIS A 60 -6.18 2.84 2.27
CA HIS A 60 -7.54 3.11 2.70
C HIS A 60 -8.32 1.80 2.93
N ALA A 61 -8.31 0.90 1.96
CA ALA A 61 -8.97 -0.40 2.09
C ALA A 61 -8.40 -1.25 3.24
N ALA A 62 -7.08 -1.20 3.48
CA ALA A 62 -6.47 -1.89 4.61
C ALA A 62 -6.94 -1.33 5.96
N LEU A 63 -7.05 -0.01 6.10
CA LEU A 63 -7.57 0.63 7.30
C LEU A 63 -9.03 0.24 7.56
N GLU A 64 -9.88 0.27 6.53
CA GLU A 64 -11.27 -0.21 6.63
C GLU A 64 -11.34 -1.70 7.01
N ALA A 65 -10.48 -2.53 6.43
CA ALA A 65 -10.45 -3.97 6.68
C ALA A 65 -10.06 -4.33 8.13
N VAL A 66 -9.22 -3.51 8.79
CA VAL A 66 -8.88 -3.69 10.21
C VAL A 66 -9.88 -2.98 11.14
N GLY A 67 -10.95 -2.42 10.59
CA GLY A 67 -12.06 -1.83 11.32
C GLY A 67 -11.79 -0.42 11.84
N VAL A 68 -10.96 0.36 11.15
CA VAL A 68 -10.80 1.80 11.42
C VAL A 68 -12.09 2.52 11.02
N THR A 69 -12.60 3.38 11.91
CA THR A 69 -13.84 4.13 11.71
C THR A 69 -13.69 5.59 12.13
N ALA A 70 -14.74 6.36 11.94
CA ALA A 70 -14.76 7.79 12.28
C ALA A 70 -14.40 8.05 13.76
N GLY A 71 -13.39 8.87 13.98
CA GLY A 71 -12.89 9.26 15.30
C GLY A 71 -11.82 8.35 15.89
N ASP A 72 -11.53 7.20 15.26
CA ASP A 72 -10.36 6.39 15.60
C ASP A 72 -9.06 7.13 15.23
N GLU A 73 -7.98 6.79 15.90
CA GLU A 73 -6.66 7.34 15.65
C GLU A 73 -5.79 6.32 14.89
N VAL A 74 -5.08 6.81 13.86
CA VAL A 74 -4.09 6.02 13.10
C VAL A 74 -2.74 6.70 13.24
N ILE A 75 -1.77 5.98 13.82
CA ILE A 75 -0.40 6.48 13.97
C ILE A 75 0.38 6.20 12.69
N SER A 76 1.10 7.20 12.19
CA SER A 76 1.99 7.09 11.04
C SER A 76 3.29 7.87 11.27
N PRO A 77 4.39 7.57 10.54
CA PRO A 77 5.62 8.35 10.71
C PRO A 77 5.42 9.80 10.24
N ALA A 78 6.09 10.74 10.93
CA ALA A 78 6.10 12.15 10.53
C ALA A 78 6.85 12.39 9.21
N LEU A 79 7.81 11.52 8.87
CA LEU A 79 8.51 11.52 7.59
C LEU A 79 8.05 10.33 6.74
N THR A 80 7.14 10.59 5.82
CA THR A 80 6.59 9.59 4.88
C THR A 80 5.95 10.30 3.69
N VAL A 81 5.33 9.51 2.80
CA VAL A 81 4.48 10.05 1.74
C VAL A 81 3.13 10.51 2.31
N ILE A 82 2.57 11.59 1.77
CA ILE A 82 1.30 12.17 2.23
C ILE A 82 0.11 11.18 2.16
N MET A 83 0.26 10.10 1.39
CA MET A 83 -0.79 9.09 1.19
C MET A 83 -1.20 8.38 2.46
N ASP A 84 -0.31 8.22 3.45
CA ASP A 84 -0.64 7.63 4.75
C ASP A 84 -1.67 8.47 5.49
N THR A 85 -1.43 9.80 5.51
CA THR A 85 -2.39 10.78 6.05
C THR A 85 -3.69 10.80 5.26
N THR A 86 -3.59 10.82 3.92
CA THR A 86 -4.77 10.88 3.05
C THR A 86 -5.65 9.65 3.22
N ALA A 87 -5.07 8.45 3.29
CA ALA A 87 -5.82 7.22 3.52
C ALA A 87 -6.52 7.23 4.89
N THR A 88 -5.84 7.72 5.93
CA THR A 88 -6.42 7.89 7.26
C THR A 88 -7.63 8.84 7.25
N ILE A 89 -7.50 9.99 6.58
CA ILE A 89 -8.60 10.95 6.46
C ILE A 89 -9.77 10.37 5.63
N HIS A 90 -9.49 9.59 4.58
CA HIS A 90 -10.52 8.92 3.81
C HIS A 90 -11.30 7.89 4.63
N ALA A 91 -10.67 7.24 5.59
CA ALA A 91 -11.33 6.37 6.57
C ALA A 91 -12.08 7.16 7.67
N ASN A 92 -12.18 8.49 7.57
CA ASN A 92 -12.74 9.40 8.57
C ASN A 92 -12.02 9.34 9.93
N ALA A 93 -10.81 8.80 9.98
CA ALA A 93 -10.00 8.68 11.18
C ALA A 93 -9.08 9.91 11.38
N VAL A 94 -8.49 10.00 12.54
CA VAL A 94 -7.59 11.09 12.96
C VAL A 94 -6.15 10.66 12.76
N PRO A 95 -5.35 11.32 11.91
CA PRO A 95 -3.93 11.03 11.77
C PRO A 95 -3.15 11.53 13.00
N VAL A 96 -2.36 10.64 13.57
CA VAL A 96 -1.42 10.93 14.67
C VAL A 96 -0.01 10.64 14.18
N TYR A 97 0.90 11.63 14.31
CA TYR A 97 2.26 11.47 13.80
C TYR A 97 3.22 11.07 14.91
N ALA A 98 3.95 9.99 14.70
CA ALA A 98 5.10 9.63 15.52
C ALA A 98 6.40 10.09 14.85
N ASP A 99 7.38 10.47 15.67
CA ASP A 99 8.70 10.86 15.20
C ASP A 99 9.43 9.67 14.55
N ILE A 100 10.54 9.93 13.92
CA ILE A 100 11.37 8.94 13.26
C ILE A 100 12.72 8.79 13.95
N ASN A 101 13.30 7.60 13.84
CA ASN A 101 14.69 7.40 14.20
C ASN A 101 15.60 8.10 13.16
N PRO A 102 16.46 9.05 13.56
CA PRO A 102 17.24 9.87 12.61
C PRO A 102 18.32 9.08 11.83
N ARG A 103 18.60 7.84 12.22
CA ARG A 103 19.57 6.98 11.51
C ARG A 103 18.93 6.06 10.49
N THR A 104 17.73 5.60 10.76
CA THR A 104 17.00 4.64 9.89
C THR A 104 15.91 5.31 9.06
N PHE A 105 15.44 6.48 9.48
CA PHE A 105 14.27 7.17 8.96
C PHE A 105 12.95 6.41 9.11
N ASN A 106 12.97 5.26 9.76
CA ASN A 106 11.77 4.52 10.11
C ASN A 106 11.11 5.14 11.34
N ILE A 107 9.82 4.89 11.51
CA ILE A 107 9.04 5.35 12.66
C ILE A 107 9.72 4.89 13.98
N ASP A 108 9.75 5.77 14.97
CA ASP A 108 10.34 5.49 16.27
C ASP A 108 9.34 4.74 17.18
N PRO A 109 9.65 3.48 17.57
CA PRO A 109 8.76 2.71 18.44
C PRO A 109 8.50 3.37 19.79
N ASP A 110 9.50 4.06 20.36
CA ASP A 110 9.34 4.73 21.65
C ASP A 110 8.37 5.92 21.55
N ASP A 111 8.34 6.59 20.40
CA ASP A 111 7.37 7.67 20.16
C ASP A 111 5.98 7.13 19.82
N ILE A 112 5.88 5.98 19.15
CA ILE A 112 4.61 5.28 18.98
C ILE A 112 4.00 5.00 20.35
N GLU A 113 4.75 4.38 21.26
CA GLU A 113 4.27 4.00 22.59
C GLU A 113 3.74 5.22 23.37
N ARG A 114 4.44 6.36 23.29
CA ARG A 114 4.00 7.61 23.92
C ARG A 114 2.71 8.20 23.35
N LYS A 115 2.36 7.84 22.11
CA LYS A 115 1.21 8.39 21.37
C LYS A 115 0.01 7.47 21.29
N ILE A 116 0.14 6.23 21.77
CA ILE A 116 -1.00 5.31 21.85
C ILE A 116 -2.02 5.84 22.87
N THR A 117 -3.27 5.87 22.45
CA THR A 117 -4.43 6.20 23.29
C THR A 117 -5.49 5.10 23.18
N ASP A 118 -6.57 5.21 23.94
CA ASP A 118 -7.73 4.32 23.83
C ASP A 118 -8.44 4.39 22.46
N LYS A 119 -8.12 5.42 21.66
CA LYS A 119 -8.66 5.60 20.30
C LYS A 119 -7.73 5.06 19.21
N THR A 120 -6.50 4.71 19.55
CA THR A 120 -5.54 4.19 18.57
C THR A 120 -6.01 2.84 18.04
N LYS A 121 -6.30 2.78 16.75
CA LYS A 121 -6.85 1.61 16.09
C LYS A 121 -5.85 0.92 15.17
N ALA A 122 -4.95 1.68 14.55
CA ALA A 122 -3.95 1.14 13.62
C ALA A 122 -2.66 1.95 13.66
N ILE A 123 -1.58 1.33 13.20
CA ILE A 123 -0.28 1.94 12.99
C ILE A 123 0.14 1.63 11.54
N ILE A 124 0.50 2.66 10.79
CA ILE A 124 1.09 2.52 9.46
C ILE A 124 2.61 2.56 9.63
N ALA A 125 3.27 1.44 9.35
CA ALA A 125 4.73 1.37 9.33
C ALA A 125 5.24 1.46 7.89
N VAL A 126 6.25 2.31 7.67
CA VAL A 126 6.83 2.55 6.35
C VAL A 126 8.32 2.26 6.40
N SER A 127 8.78 1.31 5.59
CA SER A 127 10.21 1.05 5.38
C SER A 127 10.77 2.05 4.37
N LEU A 128 11.02 3.27 4.84
CA LEU A 128 11.49 4.34 3.96
C LEU A 128 12.84 3.96 3.35
N TYR A 129 12.99 4.16 2.03
CA TYR A 129 14.16 3.71 1.26
C TYR A 129 14.44 2.19 1.31
N GLY A 130 13.50 1.37 1.77
CA GLY A 130 13.61 -0.10 1.80
C GLY A 130 14.39 -0.64 2.99
N LEU A 131 14.71 0.16 4.00
CA LEU A 131 15.32 -0.30 5.24
C LEU A 131 14.22 -0.86 6.17
N LEU A 132 14.44 -2.08 6.66
CA LEU A 132 13.58 -2.77 7.64
C LEU A 132 14.13 -2.60 9.06
#